data_cadbbe7d63aaffe8adae203ad0bd857c
#
_entry.id   cadbbe7d63aaffe8adae203ad0bd857c
#
_cell.length_a   1.000
_cell.length_b   1.000
_cell.length_c   1.000
_cell.angle_alpha   90.00
_cell.angle_beta   90.00
_cell.angle_gamma   90.00
#
_symmetry.space_group_name_H-M   'P 1'
#
loop_
_entity.id
_entity.type
_entity.pdbx_description
1 polymer ?
#
loop_
_entity_poly.entity_id
_entity_poly.type
_entity_poly.pdbx_seq_one_letter_code
_entity_poly.pdbx_strand_id
1 'polypeptide(L)'
;MAHYACDCWDAEIEMSMGWVECVGIADRSAYDLTCHGTFTNTSLTASAPLETPIKVEKYVVTKKALAAMGKEFKKDAKAVSEALTALDSDGLKALEAKAKAEGKATIAGFEISAEMLQCESKTEVQHVDVFTPNVIEPSFGIDRVLTAIYEHTFYVRAADGDEPAPAAEASDGKKKKEKAKDDKQKPGVLGFPPEVAPYKCVVLPLDMRIAQSPEYAAMMVGLRASLAEAGLQYKVDESGAAVGRRYARADELGVPFAITIDFDTLGIGAKESTNPAGYATLRERDSTHQVRLPLSDLPTIVAKLCSSASLTWADLEAAHGADGAAAPAATPAVEGSAAMLSYLKEHGVTAKLNAAVNELAKARPADPMAFLAELLAKK
;
A
#
# COMPACT_ATOMS: atom_id res chain seq x y z
N MET A 1 -17.90 14.71 -0.87
CA MET A 1 -17.54 14.11 0.45
C MET A 1 -18.70 13.23 0.91
N ALA A 2 -18.43 12.03 1.38
CA ALA A 2 -19.46 11.12 1.89
C ALA A 2 -20.03 11.63 3.22
N HIS A 3 -21.32 11.38 3.50
CA HIS A 3 -22.00 11.89 4.70
C HIS A 3 -21.41 11.35 6.02
N TYR A 4 -20.65 10.27 5.97
CA TYR A 4 -20.01 9.63 7.12
C TYR A 4 -18.57 10.09 7.35
N ALA A 5 -18.00 10.89 6.46
CA ALA A 5 -16.62 11.34 6.53
C ALA A 5 -16.54 12.85 6.76
N CYS A 6 -15.63 13.27 7.62
CA CYS A 6 -15.30 14.67 7.82
C CYS A 6 -14.17 15.15 6.90
N ASP A 7 -13.36 14.21 6.39
CA ASP A 7 -12.35 14.46 5.36
C ASP A 7 -12.13 13.22 4.49
N CYS A 8 -11.81 13.41 3.20
CA CYS A 8 -11.53 12.34 2.25
C CYS A 8 -10.39 12.75 1.31
N TRP A 9 -9.50 11.80 1.06
CA TRP A 9 -8.40 11.93 0.11
C TRP A 9 -8.42 10.74 -0.84
N ASP A 10 -8.40 11.02 -2.14
CA ASP A 10 -8.40 10.01 -3.17
C ASP A 10 -7.08 10.09 -3.94
N ALA A 11 -6.46 8.93 -4.20
CA ALA A 11 -5.34 8.83 -5.13
C ALA A 11 -5.85 8.26 -6.45
N GLU A 12 -5.77 9.08 -7.49
CA GLU A 12 -6.19 8.74 -8.84
C GLU A 12 -4.97 8.52 -9.74
N ILE A 13 -5.08 7.58 -10.66
CA ILE A 13 -4.07 7.29 -11.68
C ILE A 13 -4.69 7.58 -13.05
N GLU A 14 -3.98 8.35 -13.88
CA GLU A 14 -4.38 8.59 -15.26
C GLU A 14 -4.15 7.32 -16.08
N MET A 15 -5.21 6.86 -16.74
CA MET A 15 -5.21 5.66 -17.59
C MET A 15 -5.82 6.01 -18.95
N SER A 16 -5.77 5.10 -19.91
CA SER A 16 -6.36 5.29 -21.25
C SER A 16 -7.84 5.67 -21.23
N MET A 17 -8.56 5.26 -20.18
CA MET A 17 -9.97 5.58 -19.96
C MET A 17 -10.20 6.87 -19.14
N GLY A 18 -9.14 7.59 -18.78
CA GLY A 18 -9.17 8.78 -17.91
C GLY A 18 -8.68 8.50 -16.50
N TRP A 19 -8.88 9.45 -15.60
CA TRP A 19 -8.49 9.35 -14.20
C TRP A 19 -9.32 8.29 -13.47
N VAL A 20 -8.64 7.37 -12.81
CA VAL A 20 -9.25 6.25 -12.09
C VAL A 20 -8.79 6.30 -10.63
N GLU A 21 -9.73 6.45 -9.72
CA GLU A 21 -9.49 6.34 -8.28
C GLU A 21 -8.99 4.94 -7.92
N CYS A 22 -7.81 4.86 -7.36
CA CYS A 22 -7.14 3.63 -6.95
C CYS A 22 -7.06 3.45 -5.44
N VAL A 23 -7.01 4.56 -4.70
CA VAL A 23 -6.96 4.55 -3.24
C VAL A 23 -7.87 5.65 -2.70
N GLY A 24 -8.72 5.31 -1.75
CA GLY A 24 -9.51 6.27 -0.99
C GLY A 24 -9.09 6.22 0.49
N ILE A 25 -8.92 7.39 1.12
CA ILE A 25 -8.62 7.50 2.54
C ILE A 25 -9.65 8.43 3.16
N ALA A 26 -10.51 7.90 4.03
CA ALA A 26 -11.55 8.67 4.68
C ALA A 26 -11.28 8.80 6.18
N ASP A 27 -11.37 10.02 6.71
CA ASP A 27 -11.55 10.26 8.13
C ASP A 27 -13.06 10.20 8.44
N ARG A 28 -13.47 9.09 9.01
CA ARG A 28 -14.88 8.82 9.37
C ARG A 28 -15.26 9.39 10.74
N SER A 29 -14.32 10.06 11.41
CA SER A 29 -14.51 10.56 12.76
C SER A 29 -15.04 9.44 13.69
N ALA A 30 -15.91 9.77 14.62
CA ALA A 30 -16.57 8.81 15.50
C ALA A 30 -17.94 8.34 14.97
N TYR A 31 -18.24 8.59 13.68
CA TYR A 31 -19.58 8.38 13.11
C TYR A 31 -20.05 6.93 13.25
N ASP A 32 -19.26 5.97 12.76
CA ASP A 32 -19.67 4.55 12.76
C ASP A 32 -19.86 4.01 14.17
N LEU A 33 -18.89 4.26 15.06
CA LEU A 33 -18.94 3.76 16.43
C LEU A 33 -20.11 4.39 17.21
N THR A 34 -20.41 5.66 16.96
CA THR A 34 -21.56 6.32 17.56
C THR A 34 -22.88 5.74 17.06
N CYS A 35 -23.02 5.55 15.74
CA CYS A 35 -24.21 4.94 15.15
C CYS A 35 -24.42 3.52 15.65
N HIS A 36 -23.38 2.68 15.56
CA HIS A 36 -23.47 1.29 16.03
C HIS A 36 -23.76 1.20 17.52
N GLY A 37 -23.08 2.00 18.34
CA GLY A 37 -23.32 2.06 19.78
C GLY A 37 -24.76 2.40 20.13
N THR A 38 -25.32 3.39 19.43
CA THR A 38 -26.71 3.83 19.62
C THR A 38 -27.71 2.74 19.23
N PHE A 39 -27.55 2.13 18.05
CA PHE A 39 -28.51 1.13 17.54
C PHE A 39 -28.42 -0.21 18.27
N THR A 40 -27.24 -0.60 18.74
CA THR A 40 -27.03 -1.86 19.46
C THR A 40 -27.14 -1.71 20.98
N ASN A 41 -27.29 -0.47 21.47
CA ASN A 41 -27.24 -0.13 22.89
C ASN A 41 -25.96 -0.67 23.58
N THR A 42 -24.84 -0.61 22.87
CA THR A 42 -23.54 -1.08 23.33
C THR A 42 -22.55 0.09 23.37
N SER A 43 -21.81 0.24 24.47
CA SER A 43 -20.75 1.25 24.56
C SER A 43 -19.55 0.84 23.70
N LEU A 44 -19.27 1.61 22.66
CA LEU A 44 -18.12 1.45 21.76
C LEU A 44 -17.09 2.57 22.02
N THR A 45 -16.66 2.66 23.28
CA THR A 45 -15.71 3.67 23.75
C THR A 45 -14.35 3.05 24.05
N ALA A 46 -13.30 3.85 23.92
CA ALA A 46 -11.96 3.56 24.39
C ALA A 46 -11.65 4.39 25.64
N SER A 47 -10.65 3.97 26.38
CA SER A 47 -10.18 4.72 27.55
C SER A 47 -8.65 4.89 27.46
N ALA A 48 -8.20 6.10 27.78
CA ALA A 48 -6.78 6.43 27.86
C ALA A 48 -6.45 6.99 29.24
N PRO A 49 -5.30 6.65 29.85
CA PRO A 49 -4.87 7.26 31.08
C PRO A 49 -4.56 8.74 30.86
N LEU A 50 -5.04 9.59 31.75
CA LEU A 50 -4.70 11.02 31.75
C LEU A 50 -3.29 11.19 32.34
N GLU A 51 -2.47 12.02 31.72
CA GLU A 51 -1.14 12.37 32.24
C GLU A 51 -1.22 13.06 33.61
N THR A 52 -2.22 13.90 33.78
CA THR A 52 -2.55 14.55 35.05
C THR A 52 -4.01 14.31 35.39
N PRO A 53 -4.32 13.82 36.60
CA PRO A 53 -5.70 13.62 37.01
C PRO A 53 -6.48 14.92 37.02
N ILE A 54 -7.68 14.90 36.45
CA ILE A 54 -8.58 16.06 36.39
C ILE A 54 -9.59 15.97 37.50
N LYS A 55 -9.79 17.06 38.24
CA LYS A 55 -10.87 17.17 39.21
C LYS A 55 -12.14 17.65 38.51
N VAL A 56 -13.15 16.80 38.45
CA VAL A 56 -14.45 17.12 37.86
C VAL A 56 -15.45 17.29 38.98
N GLU A 57 -16.11 18.45 39.02
CA GLU A 57 -17.22 18.68 39.93
C GLU A 57 -18.52 18.14 39.32
N LYS A 58 -19.06 17.09 39.93
CA LYS A 58 -20.36 16.53 39.53
C LYS A 58 -21.42 16.94 40.53
N TYR A 59 -22.53 17.41 39.99
CA TYR A 59 -23.72 17.66 40.81
C TYR A 59 -24.54 16.37 40.86
N VAL A 60 -24.70 15.81 42.06
CA VAL A 60 -25.31 14.49 42.24
C VAL A 60 -26.40 14.52 43.33
N VAL A 61 -27.37 13.65 43.20
CA VAL A 61 -28.42 13.49 44.22
C VAL A 61 -27.82 12.82 45.45
N THR A 62 -28.07 13.37 46.63
CA THR A 62 -27.53 12.83 47.89
C THR A 62 -28.04 11.42 48.17
N LYS A 63 -27.23 10.62 48.85
CA LYS A 63 -27.64 9.26 49.27
C LYS A 63 -28.90 9.28 50.15
N LYS A 64 -29.07 10.34 50.95
CA LYS A 64 -30.27 10.53 51.80
C LYS A 64 -31.53 10.75 50.95
N ALA A 65 -31.43 11.58 49.91
CA ALA A 65 -32.49 11.80 48.95
C ALA A 65 -32.89 10.50 48.20
N LEU A 66 -31.92 9.75 47.70
CA LEU A 66 -32.19 8.47 47.05
C LEU A 66 -32.86 7.46 47.99
N ALA A 67 -32.43 7.40 49.25
CA ALA A 67 -33.07 6.55 50.27
C ALA A 67 -34.52 7.00 50.62
N ALA A 68 -34.80 8.29 50.64
CA ALA A 68 -36.13 8.81 50.84
C ALA A 68 -37.06 8.47 49.65
N MET A 69 -36.59 8.67 48.42
CA MET A 69 -37.27 8.28 47.18
C MET A 69 -37.55 6.77 47.13
N GLY A 70 -36.58 5.96 47.56
CA GLY A 70 -36.74 4.50 47.65
C GLY A 70 -37.88 4.06 48.56
N LYS A 71 -38.14 4.80 49.67
CA LYS A 71 -39.26 4.52 50.59
C LYS A 71 -40.61 4.97 50.01
N GLU A 72 -40.62 6.09 49.29
CA GLU A 72 -41.87 6.70 48.76
C GLU A 72 -42.30 5.92 47.49
N PHE A 73 -41.44 5.75 46.53
CA PHE A 73 -41.76 5.17 45.22
C PHE A 73 -41.70 3.64 45.18
N LYS A 74 -41.17 2.97 46.20
CA LYS A 74 -41.16 1.49 46.33
C LYS A 74 -40.78 0.76 45.03
N LYS A 75 -41.79 0.27 44.30
CA LYS A 75 -41.56 -0.49 43.04
C LYS A 75 -40.99 0.37 41.92
N ASP A 76 -41.33 1.65 41.90
CA ASP A 76 -40.96 2.60 40.85
C ASP A 76 -39.67 3.38 41.17
N ALA A 77 -39.15 3.19 42.40
CA ALA A 77 -37.93 3.85 42.85
C ALA A 77 -36.73 3.66 41.93
N LYS A 78 -36.62 2.49 41.26
CA LYS A 78 -35.58 2.21 40.30
C LYS A 78 -35.71 3.09 39.07
N ALA A 79 -36.91 3.23 38.51
CA ALA A 79 -37.16 4.07 37.32
C ALA A 79 -36.88 5.55 37.63
N VAL A 80 -37.27 6.04 38.80
CA VAL A 80 -36.96 7.39 39.24
C VAL A 80 -35.45 7.62 39.42
N SER A 81 -34.76 6.67 40.04
CA SER A 81 -33.31 6.76 40.24
C SER A 81 -32.55 6.73 38.91
N GLU A 82 -32.93 5.87 37.96
CA GLU A 82 -32.33 5.81 36.62
C GLU A 82 -32.58 7.12 35.86
N ALA A 83 -33.77 7.67 35.90
CA ALA A 83 -34.08 8.94 35.27
C ALA A 83 -33.29 10.12 35.86
N LEU A 84 -33.09 10.14 37.19
CA LEU A 84 -32.24 11.14 37.84
C LEU A 84 -30.76 10.99 37.51
N THR A 85 -30.30 9.77 37.41
CA THR A 85 -28.88 9.46 37.05
C THR A 85 -28.58 9.76 35.58
N ALA A 86 -29.62 9.73 34.73
CA ALA A 86 -29.48 10.06 33.30
C ALA A 86 -29.36 11.58 33.05
N LEU A 87 -29.72 12.42 34.04
CA LEU A 87 -29.54 13.88 33.94
C LEU A 87 -28.09 14.26 34.20
N ASP A 88 -27.58 15.20 33.40
CA ASP A 88 -26.30 15.85 33.65
C ASP A 88 -26.37 16.81 34.85
N SER A 89 -25.23 17.38 35.25
CA SER A 89 -25.15 18.31 36.37
C SER A 89 -26.06 19.55 36.22
N ASP A 90 -26.24 20.03 35.00
CA ASP A 90 -27.04 21.23 34.74
C ASP A 90 -28.54 20.89 34.70
N GLY A 91 -28.90 19.71 34.18
CA GLY A 91 -30.26 19.17 34.25
C GLY A 91 -30.72 18.93 35.70
N LEU A 92 -29.84 18.42 36.57
CA LEU A 92 -30.14 18.24 37.99
C LEU A 92 -30.29 19.56 38.71
N LYS A 93 -29.46 20.59 38.42
CA LYS A 93 -29.62 21.95 38.97
C LYS A 93 -30.93 22.58 38.56
N ALA A 94 -31.30 22.44 37.26
CA ALA A 94 -32.55 22.95 36.73
C ALA A 94 -33.76 22.27 37.38
N LEU A 95 -33.70 20.95 37.55
CA LEU A 95 -34.76 20.16 38.20
C LEU A 95 -34.92 20.55 39.68
N GLU A 96 -33.81 20.71 40.41
CA GLU A 96 -33.83 21.13 41.82
C GLU A 96 -34.35 22.57 41.95
N ALA A 97 -33.92 23.48 41.07
CA ALA A 97 -34.44 24.85 41.06
C ALA A 97 -35.94 24.90 40.82
N LYS A 98 -36.46 24.09 39.90
CA LYS A 98 -37.89 23.95 39.62
C LYS A 98 -38.64 23.38 40.83
N ALA A 99 -38.10 22.32 41.44
CA ALA A 99 -38.70 21.75 42.66
C ALA A 99 -38.77 22.77 43.81
N LYS A 100 -37.74 23.60 43.98
CA LYS A 100 -37.70 24.66 45.00
C LYS A 100 -38.70 25.77 44.69
N ALA A 101 -38.91 26.12 43.43
CA ALA A 101 -39.82 27.19 43.02
C ALA A 101 -41.32 26.78 43.09
N GLU A 102 -41.62 25.56 42.64
CA GLU A 102 -42.99 25.05 42.50
C GLU A 102 -43.42 24.09 43.64
N GLY A 103 -42.52 23.82 44.60
CA GLY A 103 -42.69 22.82 45.65
C GLY A 103 -42.52 21.37 45.22
N LYS A 104 -42.60 21.12 43.92
CA LYS A 104 -42.43 19.79 43.30
C LYS A 104 -41.87 19.88 41.88
N ALA A 105 -41.22 18.81 41.41
CA ALA A 105 -40.79 18.68 40.05
C ALA A 105 -41.18 17.29 39.50
N THR A 106 -41.43 17.20 38.21
CA THR A 106 -41.83 15.94 37.55
C THR A 106 -40.66 15.38 36.76
N ILE A 107 -40.32 14.09 36.97
CA ILE A 107 -39.34 13.34 36.18
C ILE A 107 -39.89 11.95 35.86
N ALA A 108 -39.78 11.49 34.66
CA ALA A 108 -40.29 10.19 34.18
C ALA A 108 -41.77 9.93 34.55
N GLY A 109 -42.58 11.00 34.68
CA GLY A 109 -43.99 10.90 35.06
C GLY A 109 -44.25 10.85 36.59
N PHE A 110 -43.21 10.91 37.43
CA PHE A 110 -43.31 10.92 38.89
C PHE A 110 -43.10 12.33 39.45
N GLU A 111 -43.90 12.72 40.41
CA GLU A 111 -43.76 13.99 41.12
C GLU A 111 -42.81 13.80 42.32
N ILE A 112 -41.73 14.59 42.35
CA ILE A 112 -40.75 14.60 43.45
C ILE A 112 -40.87 15.94 44.17
N SER A 113 -41.03 15.88 45.50
CA SER A 113 -41.09 17.10 46.31
C SER A 113 -39.70 17.73 46.48
N ALA A 114 -39.64 19.03 46.71
CA ALA A 114 -38.40 19.76 46.96
C ALA A 114 -37.62 19.20 48.15
N GLU A 115 -38.31 18.66 49.17
CA GLU A 115 -37.67 18.06 50.33
C GLU A 115 -36.96 16.72 50.00
N MET A 116 -37.44 15.97 49.00
CA MET A 116 -36.87 14.73 48.54
C MET A 116 -35.72 14.93 47.55
N LEU A 117 -35.68 16.03 46.83
CA LEU A 117 -34.66 16.31 45.83
C LEU A 117 -33.55 17.18 46.43
N GLN A 118 -32.64 16.55 47.15
CA GLN A 118 -31.45 17.21 47.68
C GLN A 118 -30.22 16.77 46.87
N CYS A 119 -29.53 17.75 46.27
CA CYS A 119 -28.33 17.52 45.51
C CYS A 119 -27.11 18.15 46.19
N GLU A 120 -25.94 17.61 45.91
CA GLU A 120 -24.65 18.11 46.42
C GLU A 120 -23.60 18.13 45.31
N SER A 121 -22.67 19.09 45.41
CA SER A 121 -21.50 19.08 44.53
C SER A 121 -20.46 18.10 45.09
N LYS A 122 -20.06 17.13 44.26
CA LYS A 122 -19.06 16.13 44.61
C LYS A 122 -17.90 16.26 43.65
N THR A 123 -16.70 16.50 44.17
CA THR A 123 -15.47 16.46 43.39
C THR A 123 -15.04 15.00 43.18
N GLU A 124 -14.97 14.59 41.94
CA GLU A 124 -14.43 13.30 41.53
C GLU A 124 -13.12 13.50 40.82
N VAL A 125 -12.13 12.70 41.16
CA VAL A 125 -10.82 12.73 40.48
C VAL A 125 -10.88 11.70 39.35
N GLN A 126 -10.83 12.20 38.12
CA GLN A 126 -10.82 11.39 36.94
C GLN A 126 -9.37 11.11 36.52
N HIS A 127 -8.99 9.83 36.48
CA HIS A 127 -7.68 9.34 36.07
C HIS A 127 -7.63 8.85 34.64
N VAL A 128 -8.80 8.65 34.03
CA VAL A 128 -8.98 8.05 32.71
C VAL A 128 -9.91 8.93 31.89
N ASP A 129 -9.51 9.22 30.68
CA ASP A 129 -10.38 9.79 29.65
C ASP A 129 -11.12 8.66 28.93
N VAL A 130 -12.42 8.83 28.75
CA VAL A 130 -13.29 7.86 28.03
C VAL A 130 -13.88 8.58 26.82
N PHE A 131 -13.56 8.08 25.64
CA PHE A 131 -13.95 8.72 24.38
C PHE A 131 -14.39 7.69 23.35
N THR A 132 -15.18 8.12 22.38
CA THR A 132 -15.46 7.32 21.18
C THR A 132 -14.32 7.56 20.19
N PRO A 133 -13.56 6.52 19.77
CA PRO A 133 -12.43 6.68 18.86
C PRO A 133 -12.86 7.20 17.49
N ASN A 134 -12.01 7.99 16.86
CA ASN A 134 -12.10 8.29 15.44
C ASN A 134 -11.62 7.10 14.62
N VAL A 135 -12.20 6.90 13.46
CA VAL A 135 -11.87 5.81 12.52
C VAL A 135 -11.29 6.42 11.25
N ILE A 136 -10.11 5.96 10.86
CA ILE A 136 -9.51 6.23 9.55
C ILE A 136 -9.68 4.99 8.71
N GLU A 137 -10.29 5.14 7.54
CA GLU A 137 -10.50 4.06 6.58
C GLU A 137 -9.59 4.25 5.36
N PRO A 138 -8.46 3.52 5.26
CA PRO A 138 -7.74 3.40 4.01
C PRO A 138 -8.35 2.27 3.17
N SER A 139 -8.73 2.58 1.93
CA SER A 139 -9.31 1.63 0.97
C SER A 139 -8.44 1.57 -0.28
N PHE A 140 -8.10 0.37 -0.72
CA PHE A 140 -7.24 0.14 -1.87
C PHE A 140 -7.99 -0.67 -2.93
N GLY A 141 -8.18 -0.08 -4.10
CA GLY A 141 -8.74 -0.75 -5.27
C GLY A 141 -7.67 -1.61 -5.95
N ILE A 142 -7.41 -2.81 -5.42
CA ILE A 142 -6.31 -3.68 -5.88
C ILE A 142 -6.39 -3.96 -7.37
N ASP A 143 -7.59 -4.25 -7.90
CA ASP A 143 -7.78 -4.51 -9.33
C ASP A 143 -7.50 -3.27 -10.18
N ARG A 144 -7.85 -2.07 -9.69
CA ARG A 144 -7.56 -0.79 -10.36
C ARG A 144 -6.06 -0.51 -10.36
N VAL A 145 -5.39 -0.69 -9.21
CA VAL A 145 -3.93 -0.56 -9.11
C VAL A 145 -3.23 -1.55 -10.05
N LEU A 146 -3.68 -2.81 -10.07
CA LEU A 146 -3.11 -3.83 -10.94
C LEU A 146 -3.31 -3.46 -12.43
N THR A 147 -4.50 -3.02 -12.82
CA THR A 147 -4.79 -2.58 -14.19
C THR A 147 -3.92 -1.39 -14.59
N ALA A 148 -3.72 -0.43 -13.69
CA ALA A 148 -2.81 0.69 -13.93
C ALA A 148 -1.37 0.21 -14.13
N ILE A 149 -0.89 -0.73 -13.32
CA ILE A 149 0.44 -1.32 -13.49
C ILE A 149 0.56 -1.98 -14.88
N TYR A 150 -0.44 -2.78 -15.30
CA TYR A 150 -0.43 -3.39 -16.64
C TYR A 150 -0.33 -2.34 -17.73
N GLU A 151 -1.17 -1.31 -17.68
CA GLU A 151 -1.24 -0.28 -18.73
C GLU A 151 0.04 0.53 -18.79
N HIS A 152 0.57 0.98 -17.65
CA HIS A 152 1.75 1.83 -17.60
C HIS A 152 3.08 1.09 -17.82
N THR A 153 3.11 -0.21 -17.65
CA THR A 153 4.34 -1.01 -17.85
C THR A 153 4.36 -1.76 -19.17
N PHE A 154 3.25 -1.81 -19.91
CA PHE A 154 3.22 -2.44 -21.22
C PHE A 154 3.94 -1.58 -22.26
N TYR A 155 4.81 -2.19 -23.05
CA TYR A 155 5.43 -1.56 -24.20
C TYR A 155 5.68 -2.57 -25.33
N VAL A 156 5.94 -2.06 -26.53
CA VAL A 156 6.33 -2.86 -27.70
C VAL A 156 7.76 -2.52 -28.03
N ARG A 157 8.64 -3.54 -28.12
CA ARG A 157 10.02 -3.30 -28.50
C ARG A 157 10.12 -2.70 -29.90
N ALA A 158 10.95 -1.67 -30.05
CA ALA A 158 11.32 -1.17 -31.34
C ALA A 158 12.03 -2.28 -32.16
N ALA A 159 11.79 -2.36 -33.46
CA ALA A 159 12.62 -3.20 -34.32
C ALA A 159 14.00 -2.55 -34.46
N ASP A 160 15.06 -3.36 -34.65
CA ASP A 160 16.40 -2.84 -34.94
C ASP A 160 16.34 -1.82 -36.08
N GLY A 161 16.60 -0.55 -35.78
CA GLY A 161 16.59 0.57 -36.74
C GLY A 161 15.35 1.48 -36.75
N ASP A 162 14.34 1.22 -35.92
CA ASP A 162 13.20 2.15 -35.73
C ASP A 162 13.48 3.11 -34.56
N GLU A 163 13.32 4.42 -34.76
CA GLU A 163 13.26 5.37 -33.66
C GLU A 163 12.03 5.07 -32.79
N PRO A 164 12.11 5.26 -31.46
CA PRO A 164 10.98 5.01 -30.56
C PRO A 164 9.82 5.94 -30.94
N ALA A 165 8.67 5.35 -31.33
CA ALA A 165 7.46 6.12 -31.58
C ALA A 165 6.96 6.72 -30.26
N PRO A 166 6.67 8.03 -30.19
CA PRO A 166 6.05 8.65 -29.03
C PRO A 166 4.66 8.04 -28.82
N ALA A 167 4.26 7.93 -27.55
CA ALA A 167 2.97 7.41 -27.12
C ALA A 167 1.85 8.01 -27.97
N ALA A 168 0.98 7.17 -28.52
CA ALA A 168 0.00 7.51 -29.53
C ALA A 168 -0.98 8.57 -29.04
N GLU A 169 -0.89 9.78 -29.58
CA GLU A 169 -2.04 10.68 -29.68
C GLU A 169 -3.03 10.11 -30.71
N ALA A 170 -4.26 9.90 -30.27
CA ALA A 170 -5.35 9.51 -31.15
C ALA A 170 -5.65 10.64 -32.14
N SER A 171 -5.22 10.54 -33.38
CA SER A 171 -5.65 11.40 -34.47
C SER A 171 -6.26 10.60 -35.61
N ASP A 172 -7.47 11.04 -35.91
CA ASP A 172 -8.42 10.64 -36.95
C ASP A 172 -7.84 10.64 -38.38
N GLY A 173 -8.12 9.54 -39.06
CA GLY A 173 -8.39 9.42 -40.48
C GLY A 173 -7.43 9.97 -41.55
N LYS A 174 -6.65 9.04 -42.19
CA LYS A 174 -6.65 8.89 -43.65
C LYS A 174 -5.91 7.62 -44.09
N LYS A 175 -6.66 6.67 -44.65
CA LYS A 175 -6.14 5.43 -45.25
C LYS A 175 -5.26 5.73 -46.47
N LYS A 176 -3.96 5.46 -46.42
CA LYS A 176 -3.14 5.11 -47.58
C LYS A 176 -2.93 3.61 -47.59
N LYS A 177 -3.40 2.96 -48.68
CA LYS A 177 -3.10 1.56 -48.97
C LYS A 177 -1.63 1.44 -49.35
N GLU A 178 -0.79 0.98 -48.45
CA GLU A 178 0.50 0.41 -48.73
C GLU A 178 0.44 -1.11 -48.60
N LYS A 179 1.12 -1.80 -49.52
CA LYS A 179 1.09 -3.24 -49.70
C LYS A 179 1.54 -3.95 -48.42
N ALA A 180 0.73 -4.93 -47.99
CA ALA A 180 1.04 -5.86 -46.90
C ALA A 180 2.40 -6.54 -47.15
N LYS A 181 3.44 -6.05 -46.50
CA LYS A 181 4.59 -6.87 -46.09
C LYS A 181 4.20 -7.53 -44.78
N ASP A 182 4.42 -8.83 -44.72
CA ASP A 182 4.21 -9.73 -43.60
C ASP A 182 4.29 -8.98 -42.24
N ASP A 183 3.13 -8.70 -41.69
CA ASP A 183 2.99 -7.96 -40.43
C ASP A 183 3.30 -8.95 -39.29
N LYS A 184 4.59 -9.24 -39.10
CA LYS A 184 5.04 -9.96 -37.92
C LYS A 184 4.76 -9.04 -36.74
N GLN A 185 3.66 -9.31 -36.07
CA GLN A 185 3.23 -8.62 -34.86
C GLN A 185 4.42 -8.54 -33.90
N LYS A 186 4.89 -7.31 -33.66
CA LYS A 186 6.02 -7.06 -32.73
C LYS A 186 5.62 -7.59 -31.35
N PRO A 187 6.49 -8.35 -30.66
CA PRO A 187 6.14 -8.89 -29.35
C PRO A 187 5.96 -7.74 -28.35
N GLY A 188 4.84 -7.76 -27.64
CA GLY A 188 4.60 -6.89 -26.51
C GLY A 188 5.40 -7.35 -25.30
N VAL A 189 5.74 -6.43 -24.43
CA VAL A 189 6.48 -6.68 -23.18
C VAL A 189 5.69 -6.10 -22.02
N LEU A 190 5.52 -6.87 -20.95
CA LEU A 190 5.05 -6.36 -19.68
C LEU A 190 6.26 -5.98 -18.82
N GLY A 191 6.57 -4.70 -18.75
CA GLY A 191 7.72 -4.15 -18.06
C GLY A 191 7.57 -4.08 -16.53
N PHE A 192 7.01 -5.11 -15.90
CA PHE A 192 6.82 -5.10 -14.45
C PHE A 192 8.12 -4.83 -13.70
N PRO A 193 8.12 -3.94 -12.70
CA PRO A 193 9.21 -3.87 -11.73
C PRO A 193 9.48 -5.25 -11.13
N PRO A 194 10.75 -5.65 -10.93
CA PRO A 194 11.08 -6.97 -10.43
C PRO A 194 10.40 -7.33 -9.10
N GLU A 195 10.12 -6.33 -8.26
CA GLU A 195 9.40 -6.47 -6.98
C GLU A 195 7.95 -6.92 -7.16
N VAL A 196 7.30 -6.46 -8.24
CA VAL A 196 5.87 -6.72 -8.51
C VAL A 196 5.67 -7.93 -9.40
N ALA A 197 6.65 -8.27 -10.25
CA ALA A 197 6.57 -9.38 -11.19
C ALA A 197 6.16 -10.69 -10.49
N PRO A 198 5.11 -11.42 -10.97
CA PRO A 198 4.67 -12.65 -10.32
C PRO A 198 5.70 -13.77 -10.39
N TYR A 199 6.45 -13.85 -11.47
CA TYR A 199 7.63 -14.72 -11.61
C TYR A 199 8.87 -13.86 -11.67
N LYS A 200 9.85 -14.15 -10.82
CA LYS A 200 11.10 -13.38 -10.72
C LYS A 200 12.11 -13.78 -11.80
N CYS A 201 12.11 -15.04 -12.17
CA CYS A 201 12.95 -15.51 -13.27
C CYS A 201 12.31 -16.68 -14.02
N VAL A 202 12.81 -16.89 -15.25
CA VAL A 202 12.59 -18.10 -16.02
C VAL A 202 13.90 -18.84 -16.18
N VAL A 203 13.89 -20.15 -16.00
CA VAL A 203 15.04 -21.03 -16.29
C VAL A 203 14.76 -21.72 -17.60
N LEU A 204 15.72 -21.67 -18.53
CA LEU A 204 15.59 -22.31 -19.83
C LEU A 204 16.90 -22.89 -20.33
N PRO A 205 16.90 -24.11 -20.88
CA PRO A 205 18.05 -24.67 -21.56
C PRO A 205 18.22 -23.99 -22.91
N LEU A 206 19.45 -23.70 -23.33
CA LEU A 206 19.73 -23.07 -24.62
C LEU A 206 19.26 -23.96 -25.78
N ASP A 207 19.41 -25.27 -25.65
CA ASP A 207 19.06 -26.29 -26.65
C ASP A 207 18.30 -27.45 -26.00
N MET A 208 17.43 -28.12 -26.76
CA MET A 208 16.66 -29.28 -26.28
C MET A 208 17.55 -30.48 -25.90
N ARG A 209 18.74 -30.61 -26.52
CA ARG A 209 19.71 -31.66 -26.17
C ARG A 209 20.23 -31.50 -24.74
N ILE A 210 20.31 -30.26 -24.26
CA ILE A 210 20.65 -29.94 -22.86
C ILE A 210 19.55 -30.45 -21.94
N ALA A 211 18.29 -30.12 -22.23
CA ALA A 211 17.13 -30.53 -21.42
C ALA A 211 17.00 -32.06 -21.27
N GLN A 212 17.51 -32.81 -22.25
CA GLN A 212 17.46 -34.27 -22.27
C GLN A 212 18.68 -34.93 -21.59
N SER A 213 19.66 -34.15 -21.16
CA SER A 213 20.89 -34.69 -20.57
C SER A 213 20.68 -35.02 -19.07
N PRO A 214 21.31 -36.08 -18.56
CA PRO A 214 21.24 -36.43 -17.13
C PRO A 214 21.91 -35.36 -16.25
N GLU A 215 22.89 -34.64 -16.75
CA GLU A 215 23.61 -33.57 -16.09
C GLU A 215 22.66 -32.39 -15.82
N TYR A 216 21.81 -32.04 -16.78
CA TYR A 216 20.80 -31.02 -16.63
C TYR A 216 19.77 -31.42 -15.56
N ALA A 217 19.27 -32.64 -15.61
CA ALA A 217 18.31 -33.14 -14.63
C ALA A 217 18.87 -33.08 -13.19
N ALA A 218 20.12 -33.49 -13.01
CA ALA A 218 20.82 -33.45 -11.72
C ALA A 218 21.00 -31.99 -11.22
N MET A 219 21.49 -31.11 -12.11
CA MET A 219 21.69 -29.69 -11.81
C MET A 219 20.37 -29.00 -11.44
N MET A 220 19.27 -29.27 -12.16
CA MET A 220 17.96 -28.67 -11.91
C MET A 220 17.38 -29.00 -10.53
N VAL A 221 17.70 -30.15 -9.96
CA VAL A 221 17.29 -30.49 -8.58
C VAL A 221 17.86 -29.47 -7.59
N GLY A 222 19.16 -29.20 -7.68
CA GLY A 222 19.83 -28.22 -6.82
C GLY A 222 19.36 -26.80 -7.08
N LEU A 223 19.27 -26.38 -8.33
CA LEU A 223 18.84 -25.01 -8.69
C LEU A 223 17.42 -24.72 -8.23
N ARG A 224 16.47 -25.66 -8.41
CA ARG A 224 15.09 -25.51 -7.94
C ARG A 224 15.03 -25.36 -6.42
N ALA A 225 15.80 -26.15 -5.68
CA ALA A 225 15.88 -26.05 -4.23
C ALA A 225 16.40 -24.67 -3.79
N SER A 226 17.49 -24.19 -4.39
CA SER A 226 18.09 -22.89 -4.06
C SER A 226 17.19 -21.71 -4.43
N LEU A 227 16.46 -21.76 -5.56
CA LEU A 227 15.48 -20.74 -5.94
C LEU A 227 14.31 -20.70 -4.95
N ALA A 228 13.82 -21.87 -4.52
CA ALA A 228 12.75 -21.96 -3.53
C ALA A 228 13.21 -21.48 -2.15
N GLU A 229 14.42 -21.83 -1.71
CA GLU A 229 15.02 -21.34 -0.47
C GLU A 229 15.21 -19.83 -0.47
N ALA A 230 15.56 -19.24 -1.61
CA ALA A 230 15.62 -17.78 -1.81
C ALA A 230 14.24 -17.11 -1.89
N GLY A 231 13.13 -17.85 -1.78
CA GLY A 231 11.77 -17.33 -1.84
C GLY A 231 11.34 -16.84 -3.23
N LEU A 232 12.03 -17.26 -4.29
CA LEU A 232 11.79 -16.81 -5.65
C LEU A 232 10.72 -17.66 -6.34
N GLN A 233 9.68 -17.00 -6.86
CA GLN A 233 8.76 -17.61 -7.80
C GLN A 233 9.43 -17.65 -9.20
N TYR A 234 9.50 -18.82 -9.79
CA TYR A 234 10.18 -19.00 -11.09
C TYR A 234 9.38 -19.89 -12.04
N LYS A 235 9.68 -19.78 -13.31
CA LYS A 235 9.17 -20.66 -14.37
C LYS A 235 10.32 -21.48 -14.97
N VAL A 236 9.99 -22.64 -15.54
CA VAL A 236 10.93 -23.42 -16.37
C VAL A 236 10.33 -23.57 -17.76
N ASP A 237 11.07 -23.21 -18.81
CA ASP A 237 10.64 -23.37 -20.20
C ASP A 237 11.58 -24.32 -20.94
N GLU A 238 11.22 -25.59 -20.99
CA GLU A 238 11.91 -26.67 -21.68
C GLU A 238 11.25 -26.96 -23.04
N SER A 239 10.48 -26.06 -23.60
CA SER A 239 9.81 -26.26 -24.88
C SER A 239 10.83 -26.29 -26.05
N GLY A 240 10.46 -26.99 -27.13
CA GLY A 240 11.29 -27.10 -28.35
C GLY A 240 11.36 -25.83 -29.20
N ALA A 241 10.86 -24.69 -28.72
CA ALA A 241 10.94 -23.43 -29.43
C ALA A 241 12.37 -22.86 -29.39
N ALA A 242 12.77 -22.09 -30.41
CA ALA A 242 14.03 -21.35 -30.39
C ALA A 242 14.15 -20.45 -29.17
N VAL A 243 15.36 -20.27 -28.64
CA VAL A 243 15.59 -19.50 -27.38
C VAL A 243 15.01 -18.10 -27.43
N GLY A 244 15.16 -17.37 -28.55
CA GLY A 244 14.57 -16.04 -28.72
C GLY A 244 13.05 -16.01 -28.57
N ARG A 245 12.33 -17.03 -29.06
CA ARG A 245 10.88 -17.14 -28.87
C ARG A 245 10.51 -17.46 -27.42
N ARG A 246 11.36 -18.19 -26.69
CA ARG A 246 11.17 -18.47 -25.26
C ARG A 246 11.41 -17.23 -24.41
N TYR A 247 12.41 -16.42 -24.77
CA TYR A 247 12.61 -15.10 -24.17
C TYR A 247 11.39 -14.20 -24.40
N ALA A 248 10.92 -14.09 -25.65
CA ALA A 248 9.76 -13.28 -25.98
C ALA A 248 8.52 -13.67 -25.14
N ARG A 249 8.26 -14.98 -24.96
CA ARG A 249 7.19 -15.44 -24.08
C ARG A 249 7.37 -15.06 -22.61
N ALA A 250 8.59 -15.09 -22.11
CA ALA A 250 8.89 -14.65 -20.76
C ALA A 250 8.70 -13.14 -20.61
N ASP A 251 9.12 -12.37 -21.62
CA ASP A 251 8.96 -10.93 -21.69
C ASP A 251 7.46 -10.52 -21.76
N GLU A 252 6.65 -11.25 -22.54
CA GLU A 252 5.17 -11.09 -22.58
C GLU A 252 4.50 -11.39 -21.24
N LEU A 253 5.07 -12.28 -20.43
CA LEU A 253 4.59 -12.60 -19.09
C LEU A 253 5.13 -11.65 -18.01
N GLY A 254 5.96 -10.69 -18.38
CA GLY A 254 6.54 -9.72 -17.45
C GLY A 254 7.64 -10.29 -16.55
N VAL A 255 8.26 -11.43 -16.93
CA VAL A 255 9.35 -12.03 -16.15
C VAL A 255 10.62 -11.20 -16.32
N PRO A 256 11.18 -10.60 -15.24
CA PRO A 256 12.29 -9.65 -15.38
C PRO A 256 13.64 -10.29 -15.73
N PHE A 257 13.87 -11.55 -15.31
CA PHE A 257 15.15 -12.20 -15.49
C PHE A 257 15.03 -13.58 -16.15
N ALA A 258 16.01 -13.94 -16.99
CA ALA A 258 16.08 -15.26 -17.60
C ALA A 258 17.44 -15.91 -17.31
N ILE A 259 17.42 -17.10 -16.70
CA ILE A 259 18.59 -17.93 -16.45
C ILE A 259 18.72 -18.94 -17.59
N THR A 260 19.76 -18.82 -18.40
CA THR A 260 19.98 -19.70 -19.54
C THR A 260 21.09 -20.70 -19.23
N ILE A 261 20.76 -21.97 -19.38
CA ILE A 261 21.66 -23.09 -19.16
C ILE A 261 22.19 -23.56 -20.54
N ASP A 262 23.47 -23.50 -20.74
CA ASP A 262 24.16 -23.95 -21.95
C ASP A 262 24.99 -25.21 -21.70
N PHE A 263 25.66 -25.71 -22.73
CA PHE A 263 26.52 -26.89 -22.65
C PHE A 263 27.74 -26.66 -21.74
N ASP A 264 28.28 -25.44 -21.74
CA ASP A 264 29.41 -25.08 -20.88
C ASP A 264 29.01 -25.05 -19.42
N THR A 265 27.81 -24.58 -19.11
CA THR A 265 27.24 -24.59 -17.74
C THR A 265 27.32 -26.01 -17.15
N LEU A 266 27.03 -27.03 -17.94
CA LEU A 266 27.03 -28.44 -17.52
C LEU A 266 28.39 -29.12 -17.61
N GLY A 267 29.42 -28.44 -18.16
CA GLY A 267 30.74 -29.02 -18.40
C GLY A 267 30.77 -30.05 -19.52
N ILE A 268 29.74 -30.07 -20.38
CA ILE A 268 29.65 -30.95 -21.57
C ILE A 268 29.83 -30.18 -22.88
N GLY A 269 30.31 -28.96 -22.80
CA GLY A 269 30.63 -28.09 -23.93
C GLY A 269 31.84 -28.57 -24.73
N ALA A 270 32.18 -27.85 -25.79
CA ALA A 270 33.34 -28.13 -26.59
C ALA A 270 34.63 -27.99 -25.76
N LYS A 271 35.63 -28.84 -26.02
CA LYS A 271 36.93 -28.80 -25.30
C LYS A 271 37.68 -27.47 -25.43
N GLU A 272 37.32 -26.66 -26.42
CA GLU A 272 37.94 -25.37 -26.73
C GLU A 272 37.13 -24.18 -26.11
N SER A 273 36.04 -24.47 -25.39
CA SER A 273 35.28 -23.42 -24.76
C SER A 273 36.07 -22.73 -23.64
N THR A 274 36.09 -21.42 -23.66
CA THR A 274 36.73 -20.60 -22.63
C THR A 274 35.80 -20.34 -21.41
N ASN A 275 34.55 -20.76 -21.51
CA ASN A 275 33.55 -20.56 -20.44
C ASN A 275 33.72 -21.64 -19.36
N PRO A 276 33.81 -21.26 -18.09
CA PRO A 276 33.93 -22.21 -17.01
C PRO A 276 32.62 -22.98 -16.78
N ALA A 277 32.76 -24.28 -16.45
CA ALA A 277 31.60 -25.06 -16.00
C ALA A 277 31.01 -24.51 -14.70
N GLY A 278 29.71 -24.69 -14.51
CA GLY A 278 29.01 -24.17 -13.32
C GLY A 278 28.64 -22.68 -13.41
N TYR A 279 28.85 -22.04 -14.56
CA TYR A 279 28.40 -20.66 -14.82
C TYR A 279 27.23 -20.68 -15.80
N ALA A 280 26.21 -19.86 -15.53
CA ALA A 280 25.07 -19.70 -16.42
C ALA A 280 24.87 -18.22 -16.81
N THR A 281 24.15 -18.00 -17.89
CA THR A 281 23.84 -16.65 -18.36
C THR A 281 22.57 -16.13 -17.68
N LEU A 282 22.66 -14.98 -17.04
CA LEU A 282 21.53 -14.19 -16.58
C LEU A 282 21.24 -13.07 -17.58
N ARG A 283 20.01 -13.03 -18.11
CA ARG A 283 19.54 -11.97 -19.02
C ARG A 283 18.51 -11.10 -18.30
N GLU A 284 18.65 -9.80 -18.47
CA GLU A 284 17.66 -8.82 -18.05
C GLU A 284 16.67 -8.55 -19.18
N ARG A 285 15.37 -8.42 -18.85
CA ARG A 285 14.27 -8.27 -19.81
C ARG A 285 14.34 -6.99 -20.62
N ASP A 286 14.47 -5.84 -19.96
CA ASP A 286 14.25 -4.54 -20.58
C ASP A 286 15.45 -4.10 -21.43
N SER A 287 16.67 -4.23 -20.91
CA SER A 287 17.90 -3.97 -21.65
C SER A 287 18.27 -5.09 -22.65
N THR A 288 17.75 -6.29 -22.42
CA THR A 288 18.16 -7.54 -23.10
C THR A 288 19.62 -7.94 -22.89
N HIS A 289 20.35 -7.20 -22.07
CA HIS A 289 21.74 -7.48 -21.74
C HIS A 289 21.88 -8.76 -20.93
N GLN A 290 23.07 -9.33 -20.97
CA GLN A 290 23.37 -10.61 -20.37
C GLN A 290 24.68 -10.53 -19.61
N VAL A 291 24.74 -11.21 -18.48
CA VAL A 291 26.00 -11.43 -17.71
C VAL A 291 26.14 -12.90 -17.39
N ARG A 292 27.38 -13.38 -17.35
CA ARG A 292 27.65 -14.77 -16.99
C ARG A 292 28.14 -14.87 -15.56
N LEU A 293 27.45 -15.69 -14.76
CA LEU A 293 27.62 -15.74 -13.30
C LEU A 293 27.65 -17.19 -12.80
N PRO A 294 28.33 -17.46 -11.67
CA PRO A 294 28.22 -18.77 -11.02
C PRO A 294 26.76 -19.14 -10.75
N LEU A 295 26.39 -20.36 -11.18
CA LEU A 295 25.03 -20.87 -11.01
C LEU A 295 24.57 -20.89 -9.53
N SER A 296 25.54 -21.15 -8.62
CA SER A 296 25.30 -21.12 -7.17
C SER A 296 24.84 -19.77 -6.64
N ASP A 297 25.28 -18.69 -7.27
CA ASP A 297 25.06 -17.32 -6.78
C ASP A 297 23.78 -16.70 -7.35
N LEU A 298 23.28 -17.24 -8.47
CA LEU A 298 22.13 -16.72 -9.18
C LEU A 298 20.86 -16.56 -8.32
N PRO A 299 20.47 -17.54 -7.46
CA PRO A 299 19.29 -17.35 -6.62
C PRO A 299 19.40 -16.13 -5.70
N THR A 300 20.58 -15.96 -5.09
CA THR A 300 20.84 -14.81 -4.20
C THR A 300 20.89 -13.49 -4.96
N ILE A 301 21.50 -13.47 -6.14
CA ILE A 301 21.60 -12.29 -7.00
C ILE A 301 20.21 -11.87 -7.48
N VAL A 302 19.42 -12.81 -8.01
CA VAL A 302 18.04 -12.52 -8.45
C VAL A 302 17.18 -12.03 -7.30
N ALA A 303 17.31 -12.62 -6.10
CA ALA A 303 16.59 -12.14 -4.92
C ALA A 303 16.96 -10.69 -4.57
N LYS A 304 18.24 -10.33 -4.64
CA LYS A 304 18.69 -8.95 -4.40
C LYS A 304 18.20 -7.98 -5.47
N LEU A 305 18.22 -8.38 -6.74
CA LEU A 305 17.66 -7.57 -7.85
C LEU A 305 16.15 -7.37 -7.76
N CYS A 306 15.45 -8.29 -7.09
CA CYS A 306 14.00 -8.18 -6.83
C CYS A 306 13.65 -7.48 -5.53
N SER A 307 14.62 -7.18 -4.69
CA SER A 307 14.42 -6.43 -3.44
C SER A 307 15.06 -5.05 -3.58
N SER A 308 14.26 -4.02 -3.64
CA SER A 308 14.53 -2.64 -4.06
C SER A 308 15.71 -1.88 -3.40
N ALA A 309 16.64 -2.50 -2.70
CA ALA A 309 17.57 -1.74 -1.88
C ALA A 309 19.06 -2.02 -2.01
N SER A 310 19.52 -3.13 -2.64
CA SER A 310 20.92 -3.51 -2.44
C SER A 310 21.75 -3.82 -3.70
N LEU A 311 21.10 -4.03 -4.84
CA LEU A 311 21.79 -4.37 -6.09
C LEU A 311 20.94 -3.92 -7.29
N THR A 312 21.54 -3.19 -8.21
CA THR A 312 20.91 -2.84 -9.48
C THR A 312 21.50 -3.68 -10.62
N TRP A 313 20.78 -3.76 -11.75
CA TRP A 313 21.30 -4.41 -12.94
C TRP A 313 22.58 -3.74 -13.45
N ALA A 314 22.64 -2.40 -13.40
CA ALA A 314 23.82 -1.63 -13.81
C ALA A 314 25.06 -1.95 -12.96
N ASP A 315 24.88 -2.16 -11.63
CA ASP A 315 25.98 -2.57 -10.76
C ASP A 315 26.53 -3.95 -11.17
N LEU A 316 25.63 -4.86 -11.55
CA LEU A 316 25.98 -6.20 -11.98
C LEU A 316 26.73 -6.19 -13.31
N GLU A 317 26.29 -5.39 -14.27
CA GLU A 317 26.97 -5.19 -15.55
C GLU A 317 28.36 -4.57 -15.39
N ALA A 318 28.47 -3.56 -14.51
CA ALA A 318 29.75 -2.92 -14.24
C ALA A 318 30.77 -3.89 -13.60
N ALA A 319 30.28 -4.84 -12.77
CA ALA A 319 31.13 -5.81 -12.09
C ALA A 319 31.55 -6.99 -12.98
N HIS A 320 30.71 -7.42 -13.93
CA HIS A 320 30.92 -8.66 -14.68
C HIS A 320 31.08 -8.47 -16.19
N GLY A 321 30.93 -7.25 -16.70
CA GLY A 321 30.89 -6.92 -18.11
C GLY A 321 29.61 -7.43 -18.79
N ALA A 322 29.14 -6.70 -19.78
CA ALA A 322 28.06 -7.18 -20.63
C ALA A 322 28.67 -8.18 -21.64
N ASP A 323 28.40 -9.48 -21.50
CA ASP A 323 28.73 -10.45 -22.52
C ASP A 323 27.87 -10.21 -23.76
N GLY A 324 28.46 -9.50 -24.70
CA GLY A 324 28.17 -9.26 -26.07
C GLY A 324 26.89 -9.73 -26.73
N ALA A 325 26.14 -8.79 -27.11
CA ALA A 325 25.62 -8.58 -28.46
C ALA A 325 25.56 -7.06 -28.63
N ALA A 326 25.86 -6.59 -29.85
CA ALA A 326 25.75 -5.18 -30.18
C ALA A 326 24.44 -4.65 -29.61
N ALA A 327 24.55 -3.65 -28.75
CA ALA A 327 23.42 -3.03 -28.08
C ALA A 327 22.38 -2.64 -29.12
N PRO A 328 21.14 -3.12 -29.06
CA PRO A 328 20.05 -2.32 -29.58
C PRO A 328 20.04 -1.04 -28.73
N ALA A 329 19.99 0.12 -29.39
CA ALA A 329 20.01 1.41 -28.77
C ALA A 329 19.06 1.40 -27.55
N ALA A 330 19.56 1.84 -26.40
CA ALA A 330 18.82 1.95 -25.18
C ALA A 330 17.44 2.52 -25.49
N THR A 331 16.40 1.76 -25.22
CA THR A 331 15.06 2.30 -25.13
C THR A 331 15.15 3.37 -24.03
N PRO A 332 14.77 4.62 -24.27
CA PRO A 332 14.76 5.59 -23.19
C PRO A 332 13.85 4.99 -22.13
N ALA A 333 14.43 4.55 -21.03
CA ALA A 333 13.70 4.44 -19.79
C ALA A 333 12.90 5.71 -19.71
N VAL A 334 11.61 5.63 -19.33
CA VAL A 334 10.79 6.79 -19.08
C VAL A 334 11.66 7.72 -18.23
N GLU A 335 12.30 8.67 -18.88
CA GLU A 335 13.33 9.55 -18.29
C GLU A 335 12.81 10.37 -17.11
N GLY A 336 11.49 10.26 -16.82
CA GLY A 336 10.86 10.92 -15.71
C GLY A 336 11.08 10.25 -14.34
N SER A 337 11.07 8.90 -14.22
CA SER A 337 10.96 8.34 -12.86
C SER A 337 12.31 8.10 -12.18
N ALA A 338 13.29 7.51 -12.84
CA ALA A 338 14.59 7.25 -12.21
C ALA A 338 15.41 8.53 -12.04
N ALA A 339 15.45 9.40 -13.06
CA ALA A 339 16.07 10.72 -12.96
C ALA A 339 15.35 11.60 -11.93
N MET A 340 14.02 11.54 -11.87
CA MET A 340 13.20 12.21 -10.87
C MET A 340 13.48 11.70 -9.47
N LEU A 341 13.51 10.38 -9.26
CA LEU A 341 13.83 9.77 -7.96
C LEU A 341 15.27 10.07 -7.54
N SER A 342 16.23 10.02 -8.47
CA SER A 342 17.62 10.41 -8.22
C SER A 342 17.70 11.89 -7.82
N TYR A 343 17.06 12.78 -8.56
CA TYR A 343 16.96 14.21 -8.26
C TYR A 343 16.32 14.45 -6.89
N LEU A 344 15.19 13.80 -6.59
CA LEU A 344 14.50 13.94 -5.30
C LEU A 344 15.37 13.45 -4.14
N LYS A 345 16.14 12.39 -4.35
CA LYS A 345 17.06 11.82 -3.35
C LYS A 345 18.28 12.70 -3.15
N GLU A 346 18.91 13.15 -4.23
CA GLU A 346 20.10 14.00 -4.23
C GLU A 346 19.84 15.36 -3.56
N HIS A 347 18.66 15.95 -3.83
CA HIS A 347 18.24 17.21 -3.23
C HIS A 347 17.50 17.05 -1.88
N GLY A 348 17.37 15.82 -1.39
CA GLY A 348 16.72 15.54 -0.10
C GLY A 348 15.25 15.94 -0.04
N VAL A 349 14.58 16.06 -1.20
CA VAL A 349 13.21 16.58 -1.31
C VAL A 349 12.23 15.72 -0.52
N THR A 350 12.33 14.40 -0.63
CA THR A 350 11.46 13.46 0.12
C THR A 350 11.61 13.61 1.63
N ALA A 351 12.85 13.78 2.11
CA ALA A 351 13.10 13.98 3.54
C ALA A 351 12.53 15.31 4.05
N LYS A 352 12.69 16.39 3.25
CA LYS A 352 12.13 17.72 3.56
C LYS A 352 10.60 17.73 3.55
N LEU A 353 9.98 17.09 2.56
CA LEU A 353 8.53 16.94 2.49
C LEU A 353 7.97 16.18 3.69
N ASN A 354 8.55 15.03 4.02
CA ASN A 354 8.13 14.24 5.18
C ASN A 354 8.28 15.01 6.50
N ALA A 355 9.38 15.76 6.67
CA ALA A 355 9.57 16.59 7.84
C ALA A 355 8.53 17.73 7.93
N ALA A 356 8.25 18.40 6.81
CA ALA A 356 7.27 19.47 6.74
C ALA A 356 5.84 18.97 7.01
N VAL A 357 5.48 17.80 6.48
CA VAL A 357 4.17 17.17 6.73
C VAL A 357 4.03 16.75 8.20
N ASN A 358 5.09 16.21 8.82
CA ASN A 358 5.07 15.86 10.23
C ASN A 358 4.92 17.10 11.14
N GLU A 359 5.57 18.22 10.81
CA GLU A 359 5.40 19.49 11.55
C GLU A 359 4.00 20.09 11.33
N LEU A 360 3.46 20.00 10.12
CA LEU A 360 2.07 20.39 9.82
C LEU A 360 1.08 19.60 10.67
N ALA A 361 1.25 18.28 10.75
CA ALA A 361 0.39 17.40 11.54
C ALA A 361 0.41 17.72 13.05
N LYS A 362 1.56 18.16 13.57
CA LYS A 362 1.71 18.58 14.96
C LYS A 362 1.10 19.96 15.23
N ALA A 363 1.36 20.92 14.33
CA ALA A 363 1.01 22.32 14.54
C ALA A 363 -0.49 22.60 14.28
N ARG A 364 -1.14 21.84 13.39
CA ARG A 364 -2.55 21.98 12.96
C ARG A 364 -2.97 23.44 12.73
N PRO A 365 -2.25 24.18 11.85
CA PRO A 365 -2.52 25.60 11.65
C PRO A 365 -3.86 25.82 10.95
N ALA A 366 -4.41 27.02 11.10
CA ALA A 366 -5.67 27.41 10.47
C ALA A 366 -5.58 27.44 8.92
N ASP A 367 -4.39 27.71 8.36
CA ASP A 367 -4.10 27.59 6.93
C ASP A 367 -2.96 26.57 6.75
N PRO A 368 -3.27 25.32 6.46
CA PRO A 368 -2.29 24.26 6.27
C PRO A 368 -1.35 24.48 5.08
N MET A 369 -1.87 25.06 3.97
CA MET A 369 -1.09 25.23 2.76
C MET A 369 -0.08 26.38 2.87
N ALA A 370 -0.48 27.49 3.48
CA ALA A 370 0.45 28.60 3.75
C ALA A 370 1.55 28.16 4.73
N PHE A 371 1.22 27.41 5.77
CA PHE A 371 2.18 26.88 6.73
C PHE A 371 3.18 25.89 6.09
N LEU A 372 2.68 24.98 5.23
CA LEU A 372 3.52 24.03 4.51
C LEU A 372 4.47 24.74 3.55
N ALA A 373 3.99 25.73 2.82
CA ALA A 373 4.81 26.56 1.92
C ALA A 373 5.93 27.29 2.69
N GLU A 374 5.62 27.82 3.88
CA GLU A 374 6.61 28.48 4.74
C GLU A 374 7.67 27.49 5.25
N LEU A 375 7.28 26.28 5.66
CA LEU A 375 8.20 25.23 6.10
C LEU A 375 9.13 24.77 4.96
N LEU A 376 8.62 24.64 3.75
CA LEU A 376 9.41 24.22 2.59
C LEU A 376 10.33 25.34 2.06
N ALA A 377 9.99 26.61 2.29
CA ALA A 377 10.82 27.76 1.92
C ALA A 377 11.98 28.02 2.91
N LYS A 378 11.90 27.50 4.13
CA LYS A 378 13.02 27.57 5.11
C LYS A 378 14.14 26.64 4.66
N LYS A 379 15.29 27.24 4.30
CA LYS A 379 16.50 26.52 3.84
C LYS A 379 17.14 25.69 4.94
#